data_7d201f0ea1660a3973d8d29a1d9a7ba1
#
_entry.id   7d201f0ea1660a3973d8d29a1d9a7ba1
#
_cell.length_a   1.000
_cell.length_b   1.000
_cell.length_c   1.000
_cell.angle_alpha   90.00
_cell.angle_beta   90.00
_cell.angle_gamma   90.00
#
_symmetry.space_group_name_H-M   'P 1'
#
loop_
_entity.id
_entity.type
_entity.pdbx_description
1 polymer ?
#
loop_
_entity_poly.entity_id
_entity_poly.type
_entity_poly.pdbx_seq_one_letter_code
_entity_poly.pdbx_strand_id
1 'polypeptide(L)'
;FDYFYKEEDYEEITDRVKTYEDACKVLGVEPINEQNAKAQGFRSDEIARRKLETIAAALNEGWKPDWNNTDQYKYYPYFYIQENAKGKGSAGLSCAATTYSATNTIANIGSRLCFYASRLARYAGNQFTDLYEQILIEKL
;
A
#
# COMPACT_ATOMS: atom_id res chain seq x y z
N PHE A 1 8.24 -20.33 -25.40
CA PHE A 1 8.59 -20.19 -24.35
C PHE A 1 9.20 -18.89 -24.17
N ASP A 2 9.82 -18.69 -23.20
CA ASP A 2 10.17 -17.42 -22.72
C ASP A 2 11.15 -16.68 -23.52
N TYR A 3 11.93 -17.32 -24.33
CA TYR A 3 12.91 -16.59 -25.08
C TYR A 3 12.29 -15.73 -26.18
N PHE A 4 11.00 -15.82 -26.40
CA PHE A 4 10.32 -14.89 -27.26
C PHE A 4 10.01 -13.56 -26.60
N TYR A 5 10.14 -13.49 -25.30
CA TYR A 5 9.90 -12.26 -24.60
C TYR A 5 11.17 -11.44 -24.59
N LYS A 6 11.01 -10.17 -24.78
CA LYS A 6 12.07 -9.21 -24.54
C LYS A 6 11.83 -8.57 -23.19
N GLU A 7 12.89 -8.16 -22.53
CA GLU A 7 12.74 -7.52 -21.24
C GLU A 7 11.80 -6.33 -21.27
N GLU A 8 11.84 -5.55 -22.34
CA GLU A 8 10.96 -4.41 -22.47
C GLU A 8 9.49 -4.78 -22.65
N ASP A 9 9.19 -6.05 -22.94
CA ASP A 9 7.80 -6.50 -23.03
C ASP A 9 7.21 -6.76 -21.67
N TYR A 10 8.07 -6.83 -20.65
CA TYR A 10 7.63 -6.98 -19.27
C TYR A 10 7.80 -5.70 -18.54
N GLU A 11 6.70 -5.16 -18.08
CA GLU A 11 6.75 -3.99 -17.24
C GLU A 11 6.43 -4.42 -15.83
N GLU A 12 7.36 -4.16 -14.91
CA GLU A 12 7.11 -4.43 -13.51
C GLU A 12 5.88 -3.67 -13.07
N ILE A 13 5.07 -4.29 -12.23
CA ILE A 13 3.87 -3.63 -11.74
C ILE A 13 4.21 -2.32 -11.01
N THR A 14 5.38 -2.26 -10.37
CA THR A 14 5.82 -1.03 -9.71
C THR A 14 6.10 0.09 -10.69
N ASP A 15 6.39 -0.22 -11.95
CA ASP A 15 6.56 0.80 -12.98
C ASP A 15 5.22 1.32 -13.49
N ARG A 16 4.19 0.50 -13.38
CA ARG A 16 2.85 0.84 -13.85
C ARG A 16 2.01 1.54 -12.80
N VAL A 17 2.29 1.32 -11.53
CA VAL A 17 1.50 1.86 -10.43
C VAL A 17 2.37 2.82 -9.65
N LYS A 18 2.37 4.08 -10.07
CA LYS A 18 3.11 5.13 -9.39
C LYS A 18 2.19 6.06 -8.61
N THR A 19 0.91 6.04 -8.92
CA THR A 19 -0.09 6.85 -8.24
C THR A 19 -1.32 6.00 -7.96
N TYR A 20 -2.19 6.53 -7.11
CA TYR A 20 -3.48 5.90 -6.85
C TYR A 20 -4.28 5.74 -8.15
N GLU A 21 -4.25 6.76 -9.01
CA GLU A 21 -4.97 6.73 -10.28
C GLU A 21 -4.45 5.61 -11.18
N ASP A 22 -3.15 5.38 -11.17
CA ASP A 22 -2.56 4.26 -11.91
C ASP A 22 -3.10 2.93 -11.40
N ALA A 23 -3.22 2.78 -10.10
CA ALA A 23 -3.76 1.57 -9.49
C ALA A 23 -5.22 1.35 -9.93
N CYS A 24 -6.00 2.42 -9.98
CA CYS A 24 -7.38 2.34 -10.44
C CYS A 24 -7.45 1.87 -11.89
N LYS A 25 -6.55 2.35 -12.74
CA LYS A 25 -6.50 1.93 -14.14
C LYS A 25 -6.16 0.45 -14.26
N VAL A 26 -5.21 -0.01 -13.47
CA VAL A 26 -4.82 -1.43 -13.49
C VAL A 26 -6.00 -2.31 -13.13
N LEU A 27 -6.78 -1.90 -12.14
CA LEU A 27 -7.92 -2.69 -11.68
C LEU A 27 -9.21 -2.43 -12.45
N GLY A 28 -9.24 -1.39 -13.29
CA GLY A 28 -10.44 -1.05 -14.02
C GLY A 28 -11.54 -0.46 -13.15
N VAL A 29 -11.17 0.28 -12.12
CA VAL A 29 -12.13 0.90 -11.21
C VAL A 29 -12.02 2.42 -11.26
N GLU A 30 -13.11 3.08 -10.90
CA GLU A 30 -13.13 4.54 -10.85
C GLU A 30 -12.44 5.05 -9.58
N PRO A 31 -11.63 6.10 -9.69
CA PRO A 31 -11.07 6.73 -8.50
C PRO A 31 -12.15 7.30 -7.58
N ILE A 32 -11.85 7.31 -6.30
CA ILE A 32 -12.74 7.91 -5.30
C ILE A 32 -12.83 9.41 -5.55
N ASN A 33 -14.05 9.92 -5.53
CA ASN A 33 -14.26 11.36 -5.52
C ASN A 33 -14.18 11.82 -4.07
N GLU A 34 -13.09 12.50 -3.71
CA GLU A 34 -12.86 12.86 -2.32
C GLU A 34 -13.89 13.85 -1.77
N GLN A 35 -14.37 14.76 -2.61
CA GLN A 35 -15.37 15.70 -2.17
C GLN A 35 -16.67 15.00 -1.82
N ASN A 36 -17.10 14.07 -2.64
CA ASN A 36 -18.31 13.29 -2.37
C ASN A 36 -18.14 12.43 -1.12
N ALA A 37 -16.97 11.81 -0.97
CA ALA A 37 -16.70 10.97 0.19
C ALA A 37 -16.76 11.78 1.48
N LYS A 38 -16.16 12.95 1.49
CA LYS A 38 -16.18 13.82 2.65
C LYS A 38 -17.59 14.33 2.95
N ALA A 39 -18.36 14.62 1.91
CA ALA A 39 -19.76 15.02 2.07
C ALA A 39 -20.60 13.93 2.70
N GLN A 40 -20.23 12.67 2.49
CA GLN A 40 -20.91 11.51 3.08
C GLN A 40 -20.39 11.18 4.48
N GLY A 41 -19.42 11.93 4.99
CA GLY A 41 -18.91 11.76 6.33
C GLY A 41 -17.63 10.94 6.46
N PHE A 42 -16.99 10.58 5.36
CA PHE A 42 -15.73 9.85 5.43
C PHE A 42 -14.60 10.77 5.88
N ARG A 43 -13.80 10.28 6.82
CA ARG A 43 -12.62 11.01 7.28
C ARG A 43 -11.47 10.81 6.29
N SER A 44 -10.48 11.70 6.39
CA SER A 44 -9.30 11.61 5.51
C SER A 44 -8.56 10.28 5.66
N ASP A 45 -8.48 9.73 6.87
CA ASP A 45 -7.84 8.44 7.09
C ASP A 45 -8.62 7.29 6.47
N GLU A 46 -9.95 7.38 6.47
CA GLU A 46 -10.77 6.36 5.83
C GLU A 46 -10.58 6.38 4.31
N ILE A 47 -10.50 7.56 3.73
CA ILE A 47 -10.25 7.71 2.29
C ILE A 47 -8.86 7.19 1.95
N ALA A 48 -7.85 7.53 2.76
CA ALA A 48 -6.49 7.07 2.54
C ALA A 48 -6.40 5.55 2.61
N ARG A 49 -7.09 4.93 3.56
CA ARG A 49 -7.10 3.46 3.67
C ARG A 49 -7.70 2.82 2.44
N ARG A 50 -8.79 3.35 1.94
CA ARG A 50 -9.41 2.81 0.72
C ARG A 50 -8.49 2.93 -0.48
N LYS A 51 -7.78 4.05 -0.58
CA LYS A 51 -6.80 4.23 -1.65
C LYS A 51 -5.66 3.22 -1.54
N LEU A 52 -5.17 2.99 -0.33
CA LEU A 52 -4.10 2.01 -0.12
C LEU A 52 -4.56 0.59 -0.41
N GLU A 53 -5.81 0.25 -0.11
CA GLU A 53 -6.35 -1.07 -0.45
C GLU A 53 -6.37 -1.27 -1.96
N THR A 54 -6.76 -0.25 -2.70
CA THR A 54 -6.74 -0.29 -4.16
C THR A 54 -5.32 -0.45 -4.69
N ILE A 55 -4.39 0.32 -4.14
CA ILE A 55 -2.98 0.25 -4.53
C ILE A 55 -2.41 -1.13 -4.24
N ALA A 56 -2.70 -1.68 -3.06
CA ALA A 56 -2.22 -3.01 -2.70
C ALA A 56 -2.78 -4.08 -3.63
N ALA A 57 -4.07 -4.00 -3.95
CA ALA A 57 -4.68 -4.95 -4.87
C ALA A 57 -4.04 -4.90 -6.24
N ALA A 58 -3.73 -3.70 -6.74
CA ALA A 58 -3.08 -3.54 -8.03
C ALA A 58 -1.66 -4.10 -8.01
N LEU A 59 -0.90 -3.80 -6.97
CA LEU A 59 0.48 -4.26 -6.86
C LEU A 59 0.56 -5.78 -6.66
N ASN A 60 -0.42 -6.37 -6.03
CA ASN A 60 -0.46 -7.82 -5.79
C ASN A 60 -0.89 -8.62 -7.01
N GLU A 61 -1.38 -7.97 -8.04
CA GLU A 61 -1.72 -8.62 -9.32
C GLU A 61 -2.61 -9.86 -9.14
N GLY A 62 -3.63 -9.74 -8.30
CA GLY A 62 -4.58 -10.83 -8.07
C GLY A 62 -4.28 -11.73 -6.90
N TRP A 63 -3.08 -11.62 -6.32
CA TRP A 63 -2.77 -12.39 -5.13
C TRP A 63 -3.56 -11.87 -3.93
N LYS A 64 -4.03 -12.81 -3.12
CA LYS A 64 -4.72 -12.48 -1.86
C LYS A 64 -4.11 -13.29 -0.74
N PRO A 65 -3.97 -12.69 0.45
CA PRO A 65 -3.44 -13.45 1.58
C PRO A 65 -4.40 -14.54 2.00
N ASP A 66 -3.85 -15.70 2.30
CA ASP A 66 -4.61 -16.82 2.84
C ASP A 66 -4.30 -16.93 4.32
N TRP A 67 -5.23 -16.47 5.14
CA TRP A 67 -5.02 -16.43 6.59
C TRP A 67 -5.17 -17.79 7.26
N ASN A 68 -5.59 -18.81 6.50
CA ASN A 68 -5.58 -20.19 6.97
C ASN A 68 -4.26 -20.89 6.70
N ASN A 69 -3.37 -20.28 5.92
CA ASN A 69 -2.07 -20.84 5.59
C ASN A 69 -1.00 -20.13 6.39
N THR A 70 -0.54 -20.77 7.47
CA THR A 70 0.47 -20.18 8.35
C THR A 70 1.87 -20.18 7.75
N ASP A 71 2.07 -20.87 6.64
CA ASP A 71 3.36 -20.89 5.95
C ASP A 71 3.47 -19.79 4.88
N GLN A 72 2.38 -19.13 4.56
CA GLN A 72 2.40 -18.06 3.58
C GLN A 72 2.85 -16.76 4.24
N TYR A 73 3.94 -16.19 3.76
CA TYR A 73 4.41 -14.92 4.27
C TYR A 73 3.56 -13.79 3.70
N LYS A 74 3.18 -12.87 4.58
CA LYS A 74 2.41 -11.68 4.24
C LYS A 74 3.28 -10.50 4.63
N TYR A 75 3.71 -9.72 3.65
CA TYR A 75 4.65 -8.62 3.86
C TYR A 75 3.89 -7.31 3.96
N TYR A 76 4.39 -6.41 4.77
CA TYR A 76 3.83 -5.07 4.90
C TYR A 76 4.95 -4.10 5.25
N PRO A 77 4.77 -2.80 4.93
CA PRO A 77 5.82 -1.84 5.21
C PRO A 77 5.95 -1.56 6.70
N TYR A 78 7.16 -1.24 7.11
CA TYR A 78 7.50 -0.95 8.48
C TYR A 78 8.03 0.47 8.55
N PHE A 79 7.47 1.30 9.42
CA PHE A 79 7.78 2.71 9.47
C PHE A 79 8.36 3.13 10.80
N TYR A 80 9.26 4.08 10.76
CA TYR A 80 9.65 4.85 11.92
C TYR A 80 8.93 6.19 11.91
N ILE A 81 8.57 6.67 13.06
CA ILE A 81 8.01 8.00 13.21
C ILE A 81 9.17 8.95 13.44
N GLN A 82 9.24 10.00 12.62
CA GLN A 82 10.31 10.99 12.72
C GLN A 82 9.68 12.33 13.09
N GLU A 83 10.17 12.92 14.19
CA GLU A 83 9.74 14.24 14.58
C GLU A 83 10.25 15.25 13.56
N ASN A 84 9.40 16.20 13.22
CA ASN A 84 9.74 17.28 12.31
C ASN A 84 10.20 16.83 10.93
N ALA A 85 9.85 15.62 10.54
CA ALA A 85 10.25 15.09 9.23
C ALA A 85 9.70 15.91 8.08
N LYS A 86 8.53 16.52 8.25
CA LYS A 86 7.87 17.31 7.20
C LYS A 86 7.72 18.75 7.57
N GLY A 87 8.47 19.19 8.57
CA GLY A 87 8.45 20.58 8.99
C GLY A 87 8.31 20.70 10.48
N LYS A 88 8.40 21.94 10.92
CA LYS A 88 8.46 22.23 12.33
C LYS A 88 7.18 21.83 13.03
N GLY A 89 7.30 21.03 14.06
CA GLY A 89 6.18 20.63 14.88
C GLY A 89 5.32 19.52 14.31
N SER A 90 5.72 18.90 13.22
CA SER A 90 4.96 17.78 12.67
C SER A 90 5.79 16.50 12.70
N ALA A 91 5.09 15.39 12.84
CA ALA A 91 5.69 14.07 12.73
C ALA A 91 5.49 13.56 11.32
N GLY A 92 6.42 12.75 10.86
CA GLY A 92 6.35 12.10 9.56
C GLY A 92 6.76 10.65 9.67
N LEU A 93 6.61 9.92 8.58
CA LEU A 93 7.01 8.53 8.51
C LEU A 93 8.22 8.38 7.61
N SER A 94 9.04 7.41 7.94
CA SER A 94 10.13 6.96 7.10
C SER A 94 10.01 5.46 6.98
N CYS A 95 9.92 4.96 5.76
CA CYS A 95 9.85 3.53 5.52
C CYS A 95 11.25 2.94 5.72
N ALA A 96 11.46 2.33 6.87
CA ALA A 96 12.77 1.80 7.22
C ALA A 96 13.03 0.44 6.58
N ALA A 97 11.99 -0.38 6.44
CA ALA A 97 12.12 -1.73 5.96
C ALA A 97 10.73 -2.33 5.74
N THR A 98 10.70 -3.57 5.30
CA THR A 98 9.47 -4.35 5.31
C THR A 98 9.55 -5.36 6.43
N THR A 99 8.41 -5.77 6.92
CA THR A 99 8.32 -6.87 7.86
C THR A 99 7.26 -7.85 7.35
N TYR A 100 7.13 -8.98 8.02
CA TYR A 100 6.20 -9.99 7.56
C TYR A 100 5.58 -10.73 8.74
N SER A 101 4.46 -11.37 8.44
CA SER A 101 3.83 -12.30 9.36
C SER A 101 3.42 -13.52 8.56
N ALA A 102 3.81 -14.69 9.04
CA ALA A 102 3.40 -15.95 8.45
C ALA A 102 2.27 -16.61 9.22
N THR A 103 1.81 -15.98 10.29
CA THR A 103 0.73 -16.53 11.12
C THR A 103 -0.44 -15.56 11.11
N ASN A 104 -1.61 -16.08 11.44
CA ASN A 104 -2.80 -15.24 11.55
C ASN A 104 -2.93 -14.58 12.92
N THR A 105 -1.93 -14.70 13.77
CA THR A 105 -1.96 -14.10 15.09
C THR A 105 -1.48 -12.65 15.09
N ILE A 106 -0.82 -12.22 14.02
CA ILE A 106 -0.30 -10.86 13.91
C ILE A 106 -0.91 -10.23 12.67
N ALA A 107 -1.82 -9.31 12.88
CA ALA A 107 -2.49 -8.59 11.81
C ALA A 107 -2.39 -7.08 12.06
N ASN A 108 -1.17 -6.58 12.05
CA ASN A 108 -0.91 -5.21 12.46
C ASN A 108 -1.43 -4.17 11.49
N ILE A 109 -1.53 -4.54 10.22
CA ILE A 109 -1.88 -3.56 9.18
C ILE A 109 -3.24 -3.87 8.54
N GLY A 110 -3.72 -5.10 8.68
CA GLY A 110 -4.98 -5.52 8.07
C GLY A 110 -4.79 -6.36 6.83
N SER A 111 -5.79 -7.19 6.55
CA SER A 111 -5.68 -8.22 5.52
C SER A 111 -5.58 -7.67 4.10
N ARG A 112 -6.08 -6.45 3.88
CA ARG A 112 -6.08 -5.85 2.54
C ARG A 112 -4.86 -4.99 2.26
N LEU A 113 -3.96 -4.87 3.23
CA LEU A 113 -2.78 -4.04 3.10
C LEU A 113 -1.49 -4.85 3.14
N CYS A 114 -1.59 -6.15 2.90
CA CYS A 114 -0.44 -7.04 2.83
C CYS A 114 -0.04 -7.26 1.38
N PHE A 115 1.21 -7.63 1.18
CA PHE A 115 1.78 -7.86 -0.15
C PHE A 115 2.40 -9.26 -0.21
N TYR A 116 2.44 -9.83 -1.42
CA TYR A 116 3.00 -11.17 -1.58
C TYR A 116 4.53 -11.17 -1.60
N ALA A 117 5.16 -10.01 -1.73
CA ALA A 117 6.62 -9.92 -1.81
C ALA A 117 7.12 -8.71 -1.03
N SER A 118 8.29 -8.88 -0.44
CA SER A 118 8.94 -7.81 0.33
C SER A 118 9.19 -6.56 -0.52
N ARG A 119 9.59 -6.73 -1.77
CA ARG A 119 9.88 -5.59 -2.64
C ARG A 119 8.65 -4.73 -2.89
N LEU A 120 7.47 -5.35 -2.96
CA LEU A 120 6.23 -4.61 -3.17
C LEU A 120 5.84 -3.82 -1.92
N ALA A 121 6.00 -4.42 -0.76
CA ALA A 121 5.71 -3.73 0.50
C ALA A 121 6.65 -2.53 0.67
N ARG A 122 7.93 -2.71 0.36
CA ARG A 122 8.91 -1.62 0.43
C ARG A 122 8.57 -0.51 -0.56
N TYR A 123 8.23 -0.89 -1.79
CA TYR A 123 7.84 0.09 -2.80
C TYR A 123 6.63 0.90 -2.33
N ALA A 124 5.59 0.21 -1.87
CA ALA A 124 4.39 0.88 -1.42
C ALA A 124 4.66 1.83 -0.26
N GLY A 125 5.46 1.38 0.71
CA GLY A 125 5.80 2.21 1.86
C GLY A 125 6.55 3.47 1.49
N ASN A 126 7.44 3.39 0.50
CA ASN A 126 8.22 4.54 0.07
C ASN A 126 7.43 5.43 -0.89
N GLN A 127 6.70 4.83 -1.81
CA GLN A 127 6.00 5.60 -2.84
C GLN A 127 4.74 6.30 -2.30
N PHE A 128 4.07 5.65 -1.36
CA PHE A 128 2.78 6.13 -0.86
C PHE A 128 2.84 6.50 0.63
N THR A 129 3.98 6.98 1.06
CA THR A 129 4.21 7.34 2.46
C THR A 129 3.13 8.28 2.99
N ASP A 130 2.70 9.23 2.18
CA ASP A 130 1.69 10.21 2.61
C ASP A 130 0.37 9.55 2.98
N LEU A 131 -0.04 8.53 2.24
CA LEU A 131 -1.27 7.81 2.54
C LEU A 131 -1.13 7.01 3.83
N TYR A 132 0.02 6.37 4.01
CA TYR A 132 0.29 5.63 5.26
C TYR A 132 0.30 6.57 6.46
N GLU A 133 0.84 7.78 6.29
CA GLU A 133 0.83 8.75 7.39
C GLU A 133 -0.58 9.09 7.83
N GLN A 134 -1.49 9.21 6.87
CA GLN A 134 -2.87 9.57 7.18
C GLN A 134 -3.59 8.51 8.01
N ILE A 135 -3.19 7.24 7.88
CA ILE A 135 -3.83 6.18 8.66
C ILE A 135 -3.06 5.83 9.93
N LEU A 136 -1.76 6.10 9.99
CA LEU A 136 -0.93 5.70 11.13
C LEU A 136 -0.68 6.83 12.11
N ILE A 137 -0.76 8.07 11.67
CA ILE A 137 -0.52 9.23 12.52
C ILE A 137 -1.74 10.13 12.48
N GLU A 138 -2.39 10.28 13.63
CA GLU A 138 -3.47 11.23 13.72
C GLU A 138 -2.91 12.64 13.75
N LYS A 139 -3.41 13.46 12.86
CA LYS A 139 -2.96 14.85 12.75
C LYS A 139 -4.05 15.78 13.24
N LEU A 140 -3.65 16.65 14.12
CA LEU A 140 -4.56 17.62 14.71
C LEU A 140 -4.58 18.90 13.88
#